data_f3dfca3a685977dccdd80658fb91f022
#
_entry.id   f3dfca3a685977dccdd80658fb91f022
#
_cell.length_a   1.000
_cell.length_b   1.000
_cell.length_c   1.000
_cell.angle_alpha   90.00
_cell.angle_beta   90.00
_cell.angle_gamma   90.00
#
_symmetry.space_group_name_H-M   'P 1'
#
loop_
_entity.id
_entity.type
_entity.pdbx_description
1 polymer ?
#
loop_
_entity_poly.entity_id
_entity_poly.type
_entity_poly.pdbx_seq_one_letter_code
_entity_poly.pdbx_strand_id
1 'polypeptide(L)'
;GLVAAAKETGADLVVVGPEAPLALGLADRLDELHIPVFGPSQAAAQIEASKGFALELMRGAGVPCPVFASVRDEANAHAYIKSHPGPLVVKADGLAAGKGVLLCNDSEQALAAVKLCMSDRAFGEAGDTVVLEEYLSGPEVSVFAFCDGEHLSSLVAACDYKRLEDGNLGPNTGGMGSFAQPDFWTPELAAQVEQTIMLPVLRAMAERGSPYKGVLYAGLMLTAAGPKVLEFNCRLGDPETQVVIPLLASDPLELMLACAEGTLDKFQVRWETKNYVGIVMVSGGYPDKYETGFEISGLDEDGLEDTMVFQAGTEFGASGKPVSAGGRVLTVVGGGDSIESARERAYARLEHISFEGAKWRRDISSAANQGAAQATG
;
A
#
# COMPACT_ATOMS: atom_id res chain seq x y z
N GLY A 1 -1.17 2.18 -26.17
CA GLY A 1 -1.54 2.26 -24.79
C GLY A 1 -0.90 3.44 -24.05
N LEU A 2 -0.45 3.29 -22.80
CA LEU A 2 -0.01 4.41 -21.92
C LEU A 2 1.13 5.25 -22.50
N VAL A 3 2.12 4.64 -23.13
CA VAL A 3 3.22 5.37 -23.80
C VAL A 3 2.71 6.25 -24.95
N ALA A 4 1.74 5.75 -25.74
CA ALA A 4 1.14 6.55 -26.80
C ALA A 4 0.37 7.74 -26.23
N ALA A 5 -0.41 7.52 -25.17
CA ALA A 5 -1.15 8.58 -24.48
C ALA A 5 -0.22 9.69 -23.94
N ALA A 6 0.91 9.32 -23.30
CA ALA A 6 1.88 10.28 -22.81
C ALA A 6 2.46 11.16 -23.93
N LYS A 7 2.74 10.56 -25.11
CA LYS A 7 3.22 11.30 -26.30
C LYS A 7 2.14 12.20 -26.88
N GLU A 8 0.91 11.71 -27.01
CA GLU A 8 -0.21 12.44 -27.63
C GLU A 8 -0.62 13.64 -26.78
N THR A 9 -0.54 13.52 -25.45
CA THR A 9 -0.83 14.60 -24.52
C THR A 9 0.33 15.58 -24.33
N GLY A 10 1.53 15.22 -24.76
CA GLY A 10 2.74 16.01 -24.49
C GLY A 10 3.04 16.12 -22.99
N ALA A 11 2.93 15.00 -22.27
CA ALA A 11 3.09 14.98 -20.83
C ALA A 11 4.52 15.38 -20.41
N ASP A 12 4.65 16.34 -19.49
CA ASP A 12 5.91 16.78 -18.89
C ASP A 12 6.37 15.86 -17.76
N LEU A 13 5.45 15.14 -17.14
CA LEU A 13 5.70 14.11 -16.12
C LEU A 13 4.63 13.03 -16.20
N VAL A 14 5.02 11.77 -16.04
CA VAL A 14 4.09 10.65 -15.85
C VAL A 14 4.22 10.11 -14.45
N VAL A 15 3.14 10.16 -13.67
CA VAL A 15 3.03 9.56 -12.34
C VAL A 15 2.33 8.21 -12.47
N VAL A 16 2.99 7.13 -12.07
CA VAL A 16 2.44 5.77 -12.21
C VAL A 16 1.82 5.33 -10.91
N GLY A 17 0.48 5.25 -10.89
CA GLY A 17 -0.29 4.86 -9.71
C GLY A 17 -0.26 3.36 -9.41
N PRO A 18 -0.55 2.45 -10.38
CA PRO A 18 -0.59 1.02 -10.13
C PRO A 18 0.77 0.33 -10.41
N GLU A 19 1.03 -0.78 -9.72
CA GLU A 19 2.26 -1.57 -9.83
C GLU A 19 2.40 -2.33 -11.16
N ALA A 20 1.29 -2.79 -11.74
CA ALA A 20 1.34 -3.63 -12.93
C ALA A 20 2.03 -2.97 -14.14
N PRO A 21 1.77 -1.69 -14.50
CA PRO A 21 2.52 -1.01 -15.54
C PRO A 21 4.01 -0.87 -15.25
N LEU A 22 4.40 -0.68 -13.97
CA LEU A 22 5.80 -0.59 -13.56
C LEU A 22 6.50 -1.94 -13.75
N ALA A 23 5.88 -3.03 -13.30
CA ALA A 23 6.39 -4.38 -13.50
C ALA A 23 6.52 -4.77 -14.99
N LEU A 24 5.74 -4.13 -15.87
CA LEU A 24 5.80 -4.29 -17.33
C LEU A 24 6.77 -3.32 -18.02
N GLY A 25 7.52 -2.50 -17.28
CA GLY A 25 8.55 -1.60 -17.82
C GLY A 25 8.01 -0.32 -18.45
N LEU A 26 6.90 0.22 -17.93
CA LEU A 26 6.37 1.50 -18.43
C LEU A 26 7.39 2.63 -18.23
N ALA A 27 8.03 2.67 -17.04
CA ALA A 27 9.02 3.70 -16.74
C ALA A 27 10.22 3.65 -17.70
N ASP A 28 10.75 2.47 -17.97
CA ASP A 28 11.88 2.28 -18.89
C ASP A 28 11.54 2.79 -20.31
N ARG A 29 10.32 2.49 -20.80
CA ARG A 29 9.87 2.93 -22.13
C ARG A 29 9.62 4.43 -22.24
N LEU A 30 9.27 5.08 -21.16
CA LEU A 30 9.08 6.53 -21.11
C LEU A 30 10.42 7.25 -21.00
N ASP A 31 11.37 6.67 -20.25
CA ASP A 31 12.74 7.17 -20.13
C ASP A 31 13.48 7.14 -21.48
N GLU A 32 13.32 6.07 -22.28
CA GLU A 32 13.82 5.99 -23.67
C GLU A 32 13.31 7.14 -24.55
N LEU A 33 12.18 7.75 -24.18
CA LEU A 33 11.56 8.86 -24.89
C LEU A 33 11.84 10.22 -24.24
N HIS A 34 12.66 10.22 -23.20
CA HIS A 34 12.99 11.41 -22.39
C HIS A 34 11.74 12.07 -21.77
N ILE A 35 10.73 11.27 -21.41
CA ILE A 35 9.56 11.72 -20.65
C ILE A 35 9.81 11.38 -19.18
N PRO A 36 9.91 12.37 -18.28
CA PRO A 36 10.12 12.13 -16.85
C PRO A 36 9.05 11.23 -16.26
N VAL A 37 9.45 10.27 -15.41
CA VAL A 37 8.55 9.32 -14.78
C VAL A 37 8.75 9.31 -13.27
N PHE A 38 7.68 9.48 -12.54
CA PHE A 38 7.65 9.18 -11.10
C PHE A 38 7.17 7.73 -10.91
N GLY A 39 8.12 6.84 -10.72
CA GLY A 39 7.96 5.41 -10.58
C GLY A 39 9.26 4.67 -10.93
N PRO A 40 9.52 3.49 -10.35
CA PRO A 40 10.74 2.73 -10.58
C PRO A 40 10.77 2.08 -11.97
N SER A 41 11.98 1.76 -12.43
CA SER A 41 12.19 0.90 -13.60
C SER A 41 11.63 -0.50 -13.40
N GLN A 42 11.48 -1.29 -14.46
CA GLN A 42 11.04 -2.68 -14.38
C GLN A 42 11.90 -3.51 -13.42
N ALA A 43 13.22 -3.31 -13.48
CA ALA A 43 14.16 -3.99 -12.60
C ALA A 43 13.98 -3.59 -11.13
N ALA A 44 13.72 -2.32 -10.85
CA ALA A 44 13.49 -1.84 -9.50
C ALA A 44 12.08 -2.20 -8.98
N ALA A 45 11.09 -2.28 -9.84
CA ALA A 45 9.73 -2.70 -9.48
C ALA A 45 9.65 -4.18 -9.03
N GLN A 46 10.71 -4.97 -9.26
CA GLN A 46 10.79 -6.34 -8.72
C GLN A 46 10.68 -6.40 -7.20
N ILE A 47 10.96 -5.31 -6.49
CA ILE A 47 10.81 -5.25 -5.03
C ILE A 47 9.35 -5.45 -4.56
N GLU A 48 8.35 -5.14 -5.40
CA GLU A 48 6.93 -5.47 -5.18
C GLU A 48 6.50 -6.68 -6.01
N ALA A 49 6.97 -6.77 -7.26
CA ALA A 49 6.53 -7.79 -8.20
C ALA A 49 6.95 -9.21 -7.81
N SER A 50 8.03 -9.38 -7.02
CA SER A 50 8.49 -10.66 -6.51
C SER A 50 8.84 -10.55 -5.02
N LYS A 51 8.06 -11.24 -4.18
CA LYS A 51 8.29 -11.32 -2.73
C LYS A 51 9.60 -12.03 -2.43
N GLY A 52 9.92 -13.06 -3.20
CA GLY A 52 11.19 -13.77 -3.10
C GLY A 52 12.38 -12.85 -3.40
N PHE A 53 12.30 -12.03 -4.45
CA PHE A 53 13.33 -11.03 -4.74
C PHE A 53 13.50 -10.04 -3.59
N ALA A 54 12.41 -9.49 -3.06
CA ALA A 54 12.46 -8.53 -1.96
C ALA A 54 13.09 -9.13 -0.70
N LEU A 55 12.71 -10.35 -0.33
CA LEU A 55 13.26 -11.04 0.83
C LEU A 55 14.74 -11.39 0.68
N GLU A 56 15.17 -11.85 -0.51
CA GLU A 56 16.58 -12.10 -0.79
C GLU A 56 17.41 -10.80 -0.79
N LEU A 57 16.86 -9.70 -1.32
CA LEU A 57 17.47 -8.38 -1.23
C LEU A 57 17.67 -7.96 0.23
N MET A 58 16.60 -8.05 1.03
CA MET A 58 16.62 -7.70 2.46
C MET A 58 17.63 -8.54 3.23
N ARG A 59 17.63 -9.86 3.03
CA ARG A 59 18.59 -10.77 3.67
C ARG A 59 20.03 -10.41 3.32
N GLY A 60 20.29 -10.13 2.04
CA GLY A 60 21.63 -9.74 1.58
C GLY A 60 22.10 -8.39 2.12
N ALA A 61 21.18 -7.47 2.37
CA ALA A 61 21.44 -6.13 2.91
C ALA A 61 21.38 -6.07 4.46
N GLY A 62 21.08 -7.18 5.14
CA GLY A 62 20.93 -7.22 6.60
C GLY A 62 19.69 -6.47 7.11
N VAL A 63 18.67 -6.30 6.27
CA VAL A 63 17.41 -5.63 6.62
C VAL A 63 16.53 -6.60 7.42
N PRO A 64 15.97 -6.16 8.57
CA PRO A 64 15.07 -6.99 9.36
C PRO A 64 13.83 -7.42 8.57
N CYS A 65 13.68 -8.72 8.33
CA CYS A 65 12.54 -9.33 7.65
C CYS A 65 12.17 -10.65 8.33
N PRO A 66 11.03 -11.30 7.97
CA PRO A 66 10.70 -12.63 8.46
C PRO A 66 11.78 -13.67 8.10
N VAL A 67 11.92 -14.70 8.93
CA VAL A 67 12.59 -15.93 8.49
C VAL A 67 11.75 -16.55 7.38
N PHE A 68 12.39 -16.90 6.26
CA PHE A 68 11.65 -17.36 5.08
C PHE A 68 12.35 -18.47 4.30
N ALA A 69 11.55 -19.16 3.50
CA ALA A 69 12.03 -20.01 2.41
C ALA A 69 11.21 -19.74 1.14
N SER A 70 11.91 -19.63 0.02
CA SER A 70 11.29 -19.57 -1.31
C SER A 70 11.43 -20.91 -1.99
N VAL A 71 10.31 -21.53 -2.39
CA VAL A 71 10.24 -22.90 -2.92
C VAL A 71 9.47 -22.94 -4.24
N ARG A 72 9.85 -23.87 -5.11
CA ARG A 72 9.23 -24.05 -6.45
C ARG A 72 8.56 -25.40 -6.64
N ASP A 73 8.51 -26.20 -5.60
CA ASP A 73 7.83 -27.49 -5.58
C ASP A 73 7.24 -27.81 -4.21
N GLU A 74 6.17 -28.60 -4.20
CA GLU A 74 5.45 -28.96 -2.99
C GLU A 74 6.30 -29.80 -2.02
N ALA A 75 7.23 -30.63 -2.52
CA ALA A 75 8.04 -31.50 -1.66
C ALA A 75 8.94 -30.67 -0.75
N ASN A 76 9.59 -29.62 -1.29
CA ASN A 76 10.40 -28.69 -0.50
C ASN A 76 9.52 -27.83 0.42
N ALA A 77 8.33 -27.40 -0.03
CA ALA A 77 7.38 -26.72 0.83
C ALA A 77 6.94 -27.57 2.03
N HIS A 78 6.58 -28.82 1.79
CA HIS A 78 6.21 -29.77 2.85
C HIS A 78 7.35 -30.04 3.83
N ALA A 79 8.59 -30.18 3.33
CA ALA A 79 9.75 -30.35 4.18
C ALA A 79 9.99 -29.14 5.10
N TYR A 80 9.83 -27.92 4.56
CA TYR A 80 9.94 -26.71 5.35
C TYR A 80 8.84 -26.62 6.42
N ILE A 81 7.57 -26.80 6.05
CA ILE A 81 6.44 -26.78 6.98
C ILE A 81 6.63 -27.81 8.11
N LYS A 82 7.08 -29.01 7.78
CA LYS A 82 7.36 -30.06 8.77
C LYS A 82 8.44 -29.67 9.76
N SER A 83 9.47 -28.92 9.33
CA SER A 83 10.57 -28.47 10.18
C SER A 83 10.25 -27.19 10.98
N HIS A 84 9.15 -26.51 10.63
CA HIS A 84 8.67 -25.29 11.29
C HIS A 84 7.22 -25.46 11.72
N PRO A 85 6.94 -26.31 12.72
CA PRO A 85 5.57 -26.52 13.20
C PRO A 85 5.07 -25.25 13.90
N GLY A 86 3.85 -24.80 13.54
CA GLY A 86 3.23 -23.61 14.11
C GLY A 86 2.65 -22.70 13.05
N PRO A 87 2.27 -21.47 13.41
CA PRO A 87 1.75 -20.51 12.47
C PRO A 87 2.80 -20.11 11.43
N LEU A 88 2.39 -20.06 10.16
CA LEU A 88 3.20 -19.63 9.03
C LEU A 88 2.39 -18.70 8.13
N VAL A 89 3.09 -17.89 7.35
CA VAL A 89 2.49 -17.14 6.24
C VAL A 89 2.94 -17.76 4.93
N VAL A 90 1.96 -18.14 4.09
CA VAL A 90 2.20 -18.69 2.76
C VAL A 90 1.86 -17.63 1.74
N LYS A 91 2.82 -17.24 0.90
CA LYS A 91 2.64 -16.19 -0.10
C LYS A 91 2.93 -16.73 -1.50
N ALA A 92 2.05 -16.45 -2.45
CA ALA A 92 2.36 -16.61 -3.87
C ALA A 92 3.39 -15.53 -4.29
N ASP A 93 4.45 -15.93 -5.00
CA ASP A 93 5.52 -15.01 -5.43
C ASP A 93 5.16 -14.32 -6.74
N GLY A 94 4.44 -13.23 -6.65
CA GLY A 94 4.00 -12.44 -7.79
C GLY A 94 2.89 -11.48 -7.39
N LEU A 95 2.46 -10.66 -8.36
CA LEU A 95 1.32 -9.77 -8.21
C LEU A 95 0.03 -10.60 -8.15
N ALA A 96 -0.63 -10.62 -7.01
CA ALA A 96 -1.88 -11.36 -6.77
C ALA A 96 -3.00 -10.47 -6.20
N ALA A 97 -2.95 -9.16 -6.44
CA ALA A 97 -3.93 -8.17 -6.00
C ALA A 97 -4.30 -8.30 -4.50
N GLY A 98 -3.29 -8.52 -3.64
CA GLY A 98 -3.46 -8.69 -2.19
C GLY A 98 -4.08 -10.02 -1.74
N LYS A 99 -4.46 -10.90 -2.67
CA LYS A 99 -5.12 -12.19 -2.35
C LYS A 99 -4.14 -13.36 -2.19
N GLY A 100 -2.89 -13.18 -2.59
CA GLY A 100 -1.86 -14.22 -2.57
C GLY A 100 -1.15 -14.40 -1.23
N VAL A 101 -1.62 -13.79 -0.13
CA VAL A 101 -1.07 -13.91 1.22
C VAL A 101 -2.05 -14.68 2.09
N LEU A 102 -1.63 -15.83 2.59
CA LEU A 102 -2.45 -16.80 3.34
C LEU A 102 -1.84 -16.99 4.72
N LEU A 103 -2.57 -16.56 5.75
CA LEU A 103 -2.18 -16.75 7.14
C LEU A 103 -2.62 -18.15 7.58
N CYS A 104 -1.68 -18.96 8.05
CA CYS A 104 -1.90 -20.34 8.42
C CYS A 104 -1.58 -20.54 9.90
N ASN A 105 -2.56 -20.95 10.69
CA ASN A 105 -2.40 -21.15 12.14
C ASN A 105 -1.67 -22.46 12.49
N ASP A 106 -1.63 -23.38 11.55
CA ASP A 106 -1.05 -24.71 11.73
C ASP A 106 -0.50 -25.26 10.39
N SER A 107 0.18 -26.40 10.50
CA SER A 107 0.77 -27.07 9.34
C SER A 107 -0.25 -27.59 8.33
N GLU A 108 -1.47 -27.95 8.74
CA GLU A 108 -2.52 -28.44 7.84
C GLU A 108 -3.00 -27.30 6.94
N GLN A 109 -3.26 -26.12 7.52
CA GLN A 109 -3.60 -24.92 6.76
C GLN A 109 -2.47 -24.49 5.83
N ALA A 110 -1.21 -24.56 6.29
CA ALA A 110 -0.06 -24.23 5.46
C ALA A 110 0.09 -25.18 4.25
N LEU A 111 -0.11 -26.48 4.44
CA LEU A 111 -0.11 -27.45 3.35
C LEU A 111 -1.25 -27.22 2.35
N ALA A 112 -2.46 -26.89 2.86
CA ALA A 112 -3.59 -26.54 1.99
C ALA A 112 -3.34 -25.25 1.20
N ALA A 113 -2.70 -24.25 1.82
CA ALA A 113 -2.32 -23.01 1.15
C ALA A 113 -1.27 -23.23 0.05
N VAL A 114 -0.26 -24.06 0.29
CA VAL A 114 0.74 -24.44 -0.72
C VAL A 114 0.05 -25.13 -1.91
N LYS A 115 -0.85 -26.10 -1.64
CA LYS A 115 -1.61 -26.79 -2.70
C LYS A 115 -2.45 -25.79 -3.50
N LEU A 116 -3.14 -24.86 -2.84
CA LEU A 116 -3.95 -23.81 -3.48
C LEU A 116 -3.10 -22.96 -4.44
N CYS A 117 -1.88 -22.58 -4.03
CA CYS A 117 -0.98 -21.81 -4.87
C CYS A 117 -0.43 -22.64 -6.04
N MET A 118 0.20 -23.79 -5.75
CA MET A 118 1.01 -24.53 -6.72
C MET A 118 0.18 -25.50 -7.59
N SER A 119 -0.62 -26.38 -6.97
CA SER A 119 -1.38 -27.40 -7.68
C SER A 119 -2.68 -26.88 -8.26
N ASP A 120 -3.48 -26.18 -7.46
CA ASP A 120 -4.78 -25.65 -7.87
C ASP A 120 -4.62 -24.37 -8.70
N ARG A 121 -3.41 -23.76 -8.73
CA ARG A 121 -3.04 -22.55 -9.49
C ARG A 121 -4.01 -21.39 -9.30
N ALA A 122 -4.53 -21.21 -8.08
CA ALA A 122 -5.52 -20.17 -7.78
C ALA A 122 -5.02 -18.75 -8.10
N PHE A 123 -3.69 -18.53 -8.14
CA PHE A 123 -3.04 -17.26 -8.45
C PHE A 123 -2.27 -17.29 -9.79
N GLY A 124 -2.57 -18.24 -10.68
CA GLY A 124 -1.89 -18.38 -11.97
C GLY A 124 -0.38 -18.59 -11.82
N GLU A 125 0.41 -17.89 -12.64
CA GLU A 125 1.88 -17.98 -12.63
C GLU A 125 2.52 -17.47 -11.33
N ALA A 126 1.83 -16.59 -10.59
CA ALA A 126 2.33 -16.13 -9.29
C ALA A 126 2.46 -17.28 -8.27
N GLY A 127 1.74 -18.37 -8.44
CA GLY A 127 1.80 -19.58 -7.63
C GLY A 127 2.91 -20.55 -8.02
N ASP A 128 3.65 -20.34 -9.09
CA ASP A 128 4.76 -21.22 -9.52
C ASP A 128 5.95 -21.19 -8.53
N THR A 129 6.05 -20.14 -7.76
CA THR A 129 6.96 -20.02 -6.61
C THR A 129 6.13 -19.62 -5.39
N VAL A 130 6.39 -20.26 -4.26
CA VAL A 130 5.74 -19.96 -2.99
C VAL A 130 6.80 -19.53 -1.99
N VAL A 131 6.50 -18.47 -1.26
CA VAL A 131 7.30 -18.00 -0.12
C VAL A 131 6.60 -18.44 1.17
N LEU A 132 7.36 -19.10 2.04
CA LEU A 132 6.93 -19.51 3.37
C LEU A 132 7.65 -18.64 4.38
N GLU A 133 6.91 -17.91 5.22
CA GLU A 133 7.48 -16.98 6.19
C GLU A 133 7.06 -17.32 7.62
N GLU A 134 7.90 -16.95 8.60
CA GLU A 134 7.48 -16.92 10.00
C GLU A 134 6.28 -15.99 10.19
N TYR A 135 5.39 -16.39 11.07
CA TYR A 135 4.27 -15.52 11.48
C TYR A 135 4.80 -14.44 12.43
N LEU A 136 4.64 -13.18 12.05
CA LEU A 136 4.97 -12.03 12.89
C LEU A 136 3.73 -11.50 13.60
N SER A 137 3.91 -10.95 14.78
CA SER A 137 2.85 -10.31 15.55
C SER A 137 3.29 -8.94 16.07
N GLY A 138 2.37 -7.99 16.05
CA GLY A 138 2.59 -6.61 16.49
C GLY A 138 1.67 -5.66 15.74
N PRO A 139 1.75 -4.37 15.99
CA PRO A 139 1.13 -3.34 15.15
C PRO A 139 1.75 -3.30 13.75
N GLU A 140 0.90 -3.15 12.73
CA GLU A 140 1.35 -2.86 11.36
C GLU A 140 1.44 -1.35 11.15
N VAL A 141 2.39 -0.91 10.34
CA VAL A 141 2.53 0.47 9.91
C VAL A 141 3.06 0.52 8.49
N SER A 142 2.47 1.38 7.68
CA SER A 142 2.88 1.72 6.33
C SER A 142 3.80 2.92 6.36
N VAL A 143 5.03 2.78 5.89
CA VAL A 143 6.05 3.83 5.90
C VAL A 143 6.43 4.20 4.47
N PHE A 144 6.40 5.48 4.17
CA PHE A 144 6.65 6.01 2.84
C PHE A 144 7.86 6.94 2.84
N ALA A 145 8.65 6.85 1.77
CA ALA A 145 9.69 7.80 1.45
C ALA A 145 9.74 8.05 -0.05
N PHE A 146 10.05 9.27 -0.45
CA PHE A 146 10.37 9.62 -1.82
C PHE A 146 11.84 9.36 -2.10
N CYS A 147 12.14 8.79 -3.27
CA CYS A 147 13.49 8.36 -3.65
C CYS A 147 13.81 8.81 -5.06
N ASP A 148 15.08 9.16 -5.30
CA ASP A 148 15.59 9.57 -6.63
C ASP A 148 16.65 8.60 -7.18
N GLY A 149 16.86 7.48 -6.53
CA GLY A 149 17.87 6.47 -6.86
C GLY A 149 19.06 6.47 -5.91
N GLU A 150 19.34 7.58 -5.24
CA GLU A 150 20.47 7.77 -4.34
C GLU A 150 20.02 8.36 -2.99
N HIS A 151 19.09 9.33 -3.02
CA HIS A 151 18.62 10.05 -1.86
C HIS A 151 17.22 9.61 -1.44
N LEU A 152 16.93 9.80 -0.15
CA LEU A 152 15.69 9.46 0.52
C LEU A 152 15.12 10.71 1.19
N SER A 153 13.83 10.97 1.03
CA SER A 153 13.14 12.00 1.82
C SER A 153 12.98 11.60 3.28
N SER A 154 12.61 12.54 4.14
CA SER A 154 12.07 12.22 5.46
C SER A 154 10.88 11.27 5.35
N LEU A 155 10.77 10.35 6.32
CA LEU A 155 9.73 9.33 6.35
C LEU A 155 8.39 9.90 6.81
N VAL A 156 7.30 9.37 6.24
CA VAL A 156 5.94 9.60 6.74
C VAL A 156 5.27 8.24 6.95
N ALA A 157 4.44 8.13 7.98
CA ALA A 157 3.78 6.88 8.35
C ALA A 157 2.26 7.01 8.32
N ALA A 158 1.61 5.91 7.97
CA ALA A 158 0.17 5.74 8.01
C ALA A 158 -0.19 4.33 8.47
N CYS A 159 -1.43 4.13 8.90
CA CYS A 159 -2.01 2.82 9.19
C CYS A 159 -3.26 2.63 8.35
N ASP A 160 -3.40 1.47 7.71
CA ASP A 160 -4.59 1.08 6.95
C ASP A 160 -5.44 0.05 7.73
N TYR A 161 -6.67 -0.15 7.28
CA TYR A 161 -7.64 -1.10 7.83
C TYR A 161 -8.08 -2.06 6.74
N LYS A 162 -7.47 -3.26 6.70
CA LYS A 162 -7.66 -4.23 5.61
C LYS A 162 -8.94 -5.05 5.71
N ARG A 163 -9.49 -5.25 6.93
CA ARG A 163 -10.70 -6.03 7.12
C ARG A 163 -11.96 -5.23 6.80
N LEU A 164 -12.95 -5.91 6.22
CA LEU A 164 -14.20 -5.30 5.73
C LEU A 164 -15.05 -4.71 6.85
N GLU A 165 -15.14 -5.38 8.01
CA GLU A 165 -16.10 -5.07 9.06
C GLU A 165 -15.42 -4.42 10.27
N ASP A 166 -16.23 -3.72 11.08
CA ASP A 166 -15.82 -3.19 12.36
C ASP A 166 -15.20 -4.28 13.26
N GLY A 167 -14.27 -3.89 14.12
CA GLY A 167 -13.57 -4.81 15.00
C GLY A 167 -12.56 -5.73 14.28
N ASN A 168 -12.12 -5.36 13.07
CA ASN A 168 -11.21 -6.14 12.23
C ASN A 168 -11.78 -7.54 11.89
N LEU A 169 -13.06 -7.60 11.57
CA LEU A 169 -13.77 -8.83 11.19
C LEU A 169 -14.01 -8.87 9.67
N GLY A 170 -14.47 -10.03 9.19
CA GLY A 170 -14.78 -10.24 7.79
C GLY A 170 -13.54 -10.51 6.91
N PRO A 171 -13.70 -10.54 5.58
CA PRO A 171 -12.62 -10.81 4.64
C PRO A 171 -11.63 -9.63 4.55
N ASN A 172 -10.42 -9.93 4.06
CA ASN A 172 -9.47 -8.91 3.63
C ASN A 172 -9.98 -8.15 2.41
N THR A 173 -9.66 -6.88 2.35
CA THR A 173 -10.03 -5.96 1.26
C THR A 173 -8.80 -5.20 0.76
N GLY A 174 -8.98 -4.30 -0.20
CA GLY A 174 -7.97 -3.34 -0.61
C GLY A 174 -7.74 -2.19 0.39
N GLY A 175 -8.42 -2.19 1.53
CA GLY A 175 -8.38 -1.14 2.55
C GLY A 175 -9.73 -0.43 2.71
N MET A 176 -10.23 -0.35 3.95
CA MET A 176 -11.50 0.27 4.33
C MET A 176 -11.33 1.66 4.92
N GLY A 177 -10.10 2.09 5.09
CA GLY A 177 -9.73 3.40 5.61
C GLY A 177 -8.29 3.41 6.06
N SER A 178 -7.81 4.60 6.41
CA SER A 178 -6.44 4.82 6.88
C SER A 178 -6.36 6.07 7.75
N PHE A 179 -5.28 6.20 8.48
CA PHE A 179 -4.94 7.45 9.15
C PHE A 179 -3.43 7.66 9.13
N ALA A 180 -3.00 8.90 9.10
CA ALA A 180 -1.59 9.26 9.06
C ALA A 180 -1.09 9.72 10.43
N GLN A 181 0.24 9.62 10.62
CA GLN A 181 0.95 9.99 11.84
C GLN A 181 0.41 9.32 13.11
N PRO A 182 0.44 7.96 13.18
CA PRO A 182 0.01 7.27 14.38
C PRO A 182 0.88 7.64 15.59
N ASP A 183 0.30 7.76 16.78
CA ASP A 183 0.97 8.22 18.01
C ASP A 183 2.23 7.42 18.38
N PHE A 184 2.28 6.15 17.99
CA PHE A 184 3.45 5.30 18.23
C PHE A 184 4.60 5.54 17.24
N TRP A 185 4.38 6.33 16.17
CA TRP A 185 5.41 6.67 15.20
C TRP A 185 6.27 7.82 15.72
N THR A 186 7.22 7.49 16.58
CA THR A 186 8.12 8.47 17.19
C THR A 186 9.31 8.83 16.29
N PRO A 187 9.98 9.97 16.51
CA PRO A 187 11.21 10.32 15.78
C PRO A 187 12.31 9.25 15.89
N GLU A 188 12.41 8.58 17.05
CA GLU A 188 13.39 7.52 17.28
C GLU A 188 13.08 6.27 16.42
N LEU A 189 11.79 5.89 16.35
CA LEU A 189 11.35 4.78 15.48
C LEU A 189 11.55 5.13 14.01
N ALA A 190 11.23 6.35 13.61
CA ALA A 190 11.46 6.83 12.25
C ALA A 190 12.96 6.75 11.87
N ALA A 191 13.85 7.25 12.74
CA ALA A 191 15.29 7.16 12.53
C ALA A 191 15.79 5.70 12.49
N GLN A 192 15.25 4.82 13.34
CA GLN A 192 15.57 3.40 13.31
C GLN A 192 15.18 2.78 11.96
N VAL A 193 13.95 2.98 11.50
CA VAL A 193 13.44 2.46 10.23
C VAL A 193 14.24 3.00 9.05
N GLU A 194 14.56 4.29 9.05
CA GLU A 194 15.39 4.90 8.02
C GLU A 194 16.77 4.21 7.92
N GLN A 195 17.46 4.07 9.06
CA GLN A 195 18.84 3.56 9.10
C GLN A 195 18.93 2.04 8.89
N THR A 196 17.95 1.27 9.38
CA THR A 196 18.02 -0.20 9.36
C THR A 196 17.22 -0.84 8.24
N ILE A 197 16.33 -0.11 7.58
CA ILE A 197 15.44 -0.65 6.54
C ILE A 197 15.56 0.15 5.24
N MET A 198 15.15 1.44 5.24
CA MET A 198 14.95 2.20 4.01
C MET A 198 16.27 2.49 3.27
N LEU A 199 17.25 3.04 3.96
CA LEU A 199 18.57 3.32 3.38
C LEU A 199 19.33 2.06 2.94
N PRO A 200 19.38 0.96 3.71
CA PRO A 200 20.00 -0.30 3.25
C PRO A 200 19.32 -0.86 2.00
N VAL A 201 17.99 -0.82 1.89
CA VAL A 201 17.27 -1.27 0.69
C VAL A 201 17.62 -0.40 -0.51
N LEU A 202 17.55 0.94 -0.36
CA LEU A 202 17.88 1.87 -1.45
C LEU A 202 19.30 1.62 -2.00
N ARG A 203 20.28 1.45 -1.10
CA ARG A 203 21.67 1.14 -1.47
C ARG A 203 21.80 -0.22 -2.16
N ALA A 204 21.17 -1.26 -1.62
CA ALA A 204 21.22 -2.59 -2.19
C ALA A 204 20.59 -2.65 -3.59
N MET A 205 19.54 -1.86 -3.85
CA MET A 205 18.96 -1.69 -5.18
C MET A 205 19.94 -1.02 -6.14
N ALA A 206 20.59 0.06 -5.71
CA ALA A 206 21.59 0.78 -6.52
C ALA A 206 22.81 -0.12 -6.84
N GLU A 207 23.33 -0.85 -5.85
CA GLU A 207 24.45 -1.79 -6.01
C GLU A 207 24.14 -2.94 -6.99
N ARG A 208 22.88 -3.32 -7.12
CA ARG A 208 22.41 -4.29 -8.13
C ARG A 208 22.21 -3.70 -9.52
N GLY A 209 22.47 -2.40 -9.71
CA GLY A 209 22.25 -1.70 -10.98
C GLY A 209 20.79 -1.38 -11.29
N SER A 210 19.94 -1.40 -10.28
CA SER A 210 18.51 -1.04 -10.37
C SER A 210 18.17 0.06 -9.36
N PRO A 211 18.74 1.28 -9.47
CA PRO A 211 18.46 2.38 -8.57
C PRO A 211 16.96 2.67 -8.52
N TYR A 212 16.44 2.90 -7.29
CA TYR A 212 15.01 3.02 -7.06
C TYR A 212 14.57 4.47 -7.11
N LYS A 213 13.68 4.83 -8.04
CA LYS A 213 13.06 6.15 -8.16
C LYS A 213 11.56 6.07 -7.90
N GLY A 214 10.99 7.12 -7.31
CA GLY A 214 9.58 7.18 -6.96
C GLY A 214 9.32 7.07 -5.47
N VAL A 215 8.18 6.53 -5.07
CA VAL A 215 7.88 6.29 -3.66
C VAL A 215 8.23 4.86 -3.28
N LEU A 216 9.06 4.71 -2.25
CA LEU A 216 9.33 3.41 -1.61
C LEU A 216 8.39 3.29 -0.41
N TYR A 217 7.45 2.34 -0.49
CA TYR A 217 6.52 2.04 0.56
C TYR A 217 6.92 0.71 1.23
N ALA A 218 7.23 0.76 2.53
CA ALA A 218 7.50 -0.41 3.36
C ALA A 218 6.30 -0.69 4.28
N GLY A 219 5.68 -1.86 4.15
CA GLY A 219 4.77 -2.41 5.14
C GLY A 219 5.56 -3.07 6.26
N LEU A 220 5.43 -2.58 7.48
CA LEU A 220 6.22 -3.03 8.63
C LEU A 220 5.34 -3.64 9.71
N MET A 221 5.85 -4.70 10.36
CA MET A 221 5.35 -5.20 11.63
C MET A 221 6.25 -4.71 12.76
N LEU A 222 5.70 -4.01 13.73
CA LEU A 222 6.43 -3.57 14.93
C LEU A 222 6.42 -4.70 15.97
N THR A 223 7.38 -5.59 15.85
CA THR A 223 7.51 -6.76 16.75
C THR A 223 8.18 -6.37 18.08
N ALA A 224 8.11 -7.25 19.07
CA ALA A 224 8.84 -7.07 20.34
C ALA A 224 10.37 -6.97 20.14
N ALA A 225 10.91 -7.49 19.03
CA ALA A 225 12.33 -7.41 18.68
C ALA A 225 12.69 -6.19 17.82
N GLY A 226 11.71 -5.34 17.49
CA GLY A 226 11.84 -4.19 16.62
C GLY A 226 11.06 -4.31 15.30
N PRO A 227 11.15 -3.30 14.43
CA PRO A 227 10.44 -3.32 13.16
C PRO A 227 11.02 -4.38 12.21
N LYS A 228 10.13 -5.15 11.57
CA LYS A 228 10.44 -6.08 10.48
C LYS A 228 9.60 -5.76 9.26
N VAL A 229 10.17 -5.88 8.08
CA VAL A 229 9.47 -5.63 6.81
C VAL A 229 8.56 -6.82 6.48
N LEU A 230 7.29 -6.55 6.21
CA LEU A 230 6.32 -7.53 5.69
C LEU A 230 6.37 -7.60 4.17
N GLU A 231 6.45 -6.43 3.53
CA GLU A 231 6.51 -6.27 2.07
C GLU A 231 6.96 -4.86 1.70
N PHE A 232 7.41 -4.69 0.45
CA PHE A 232 7.55 -3.38 -0.18
C PHE A 232 6.49 -3.22 -1.27
N ASN A 233 6.06 -1.96 -1.45
CA ASN A 233 5.27 -1.55 -2.60
C ASN A 233 6.02 -0.46 -3.36
N CYS A 234 5.97 -0.52 -4.69
CA CYS A 234 6.72 0.38 -5.57
C CYS A 234 5.87 1.56 -6.09
N ARG A 235 4.81 1.88 -5.37
CA ARG A 235 3.83 2.91 -5.71
C ARG A 235 3.24 3.51 -4.44
N LEU A 236 2.49 4.60 -4.61
CA LEU A 236 1.70 5.18 -3.54
C LEU A 236 0.63 4.18 -3.06
N GLY A 237 0.38 4.13 -1.75
CA GLY A 237 -0.64 3.26 -1.15
C GLY A 237 -2.07 3.73 -1.44
N ASP A 238 -3.02 2.84 -1.36
CA ASP A 238 -4.45 3.13 -1.47
C ASP A 238 -5.22 2.23 -0.48
N PRO A 239 -5.69 2.81 0.65
CA PRO A 239 -6.14 4.19 0.85
C PRO A 239 -5.17 5.14 1.60
N GLU A 240 -3.88 4.84 1.72
CA GLU A 240 -2.96 5.65 2.52
C GLU A 240 -2.59 6.99 1.87
N THR A 241 -2.50 7.05 0.54
CA THR A 241 -2.17 8.29 -0.19
C THR A 241 -3.13 9.42 0.14
N GLN A 242 -4.40 9.12 0.34
CA GLN A 242 -5.45 10.07 0.63
C GLN A 242 -5.28 10.75 2.00
N VAL A 243 -4.47 10.18 2.90
CA VAL A 243 -4.13 10.76 4.21
C VAL A 243 -2.67 11.21 4.30
N VAL A 244 -1.79 10.74 3.41
CA VAL A 244 -0.38 11.09 3.38
C VAL A 244 -0.11 12.34 2.54
N ILE A 245 -0.67 12.42 1.32
CA ILE A 245 -0.43 13.59 0.44
C ILE A 245 -0.96 14.90 1.02
N PRO A 246 -2.12 14.94 1.70
CA PRO A 246 -2.56 16.16 2.39
C PRO A 246 -1.61 16.68 3.49
N LEU A 247 -0.73 15.81 4.03
CA LEU A 247 0.33 16.23 4.96
C LEU A 247 1.51 16.91 4.28
N LEU A 248 1.64 16.78 2.96
CA LEU A 248 2.78 17.32 2.23
C LEU A 248 2.65 18.85 2.11
N ALA A 249 3.48 19.60 2.84
CA ALA A 249 3.56 21.06 2.75
C ALA A 249 4.39 21.55 1.55
N SER A 250 5.20 20.68 0.96
CA SER A 250 5.94 20.94 -0.26
C SER A 250 5.04 20.71 -1.48
N ASP A 251 5.36 21.37 -2.61
CA ASP A 251 4.65 21.11 -3.87
C ASP A 251 4.89 19.67 -4.34
N PRO A 252 3.82 18.86 -4.49
CA PRO A 252 3.96 17.46 -4.89
C PRO A 252 4.51 17.28 -6.31
N LEU A 253 4.24 18.22 -7.24
CA LEU A 253 4.76 18.15 -8.60
C LEU A 253 6.28 18.38 -8.61
N GLU A 254 6.77 19.40 -7.90
CA GLU A 254 8.20 19.68 -7.79
C GLU A 254 8.93 18.52 -7.12
N LEU A 255 8.34 17.92 -6.07
CA LEU A 255 8.91 16.74 -5.40
C LEU A 255 9.00 15.54 -6.34
N MET A 256 7.94 15.24 -7.09
CA MET A 256 7.91 14.10 -8.00
C MET A 256 8.89 14.30 -9.18
N LEU A 257 9.05 15.52 -9.67
CA LEU A 257 10.06 15.87 -10.67
C LEU A 257 11.48 15.70 -10.10
N ALA A 258 11.74 16.17 -8.88
CA ALA A 258 13.05 15.98 -8.24
C ALA A 258 13.43 14.50 -8.08
N CYS A 259 12.45 13.63 -7.79
CA CYS A 259 12.66 12.18 -7.77
C CYS A 259 12.99 11.63 -9.17
N ALA A 260 12.22 12.02 -10.19
CA ALA A 260 12.41 11.56 -11.56
C ALA A 260 13.78 11.99 -12.12
N GLU A 261 14.19 13.23 -11.84
CA GLU A 261 15.42 13.85 -12.35
C GLU A 261 16.68 13.51 -11.54
N GLY A 262 16.57 12.91 -10.35
CA GLY A 262 17.72 12.60 -9.50
C GLY A 262 18.28 13.83 -8.79
N THR A 263 17.42 14.73 -8.34
CA THR A 263 17.79 16.01 -7.71
C THR A 263 17.17 16.21 -6.33
N LEU A 264 16.75 15.13 -5.69
CA LEU A 264 16.07 15.16 -4.38
C LEU A 264 16.95 15.73 -3.27
N ASP A 265 18.28 15.64 -3.39
CA ASP A 265 19.27 16.26 -2.50
C ASP A 265 19.14 17.80 -2.44
N LYS A 266 18.58 18.41 -3.49
CA LYS A 266 18.37 19.86 -3.60
C LYS A 266 16.96 20.27 -3.16
N PHE A 267 16.09 19.31 -2.89
CA PHE A 267 14.69 19.52 -2.54
C PHE A 267 14.42 19.22 -1.07
N GLN A 268 13.99 20.22 -0.30
CA GLN A 268 13.62 20.01 1.11
C GLN A 268 12.15 19.59 1.22
N VAL A 269 11.90 18.32 1.46
CA VAL A 269 10.55 17.81 1.72
C VAL A 269 10.09 18.31 3.10
N ARG A 270 8.92 18.95 3.14
CA ARG A 270 8.29 19.44 4.37
C ARG A 270 6.91 18.82 4.54
N TRP A 271 6.61 18.43 5.76
CA TRP A 271 5.34 17.85 6.17
C TRP A 271 4.61 18.77 7.13
N GLU A 272 3.28 18.81 7.04
CA GLU A 272 2.42 19.44 8.03
C GLU A 272 2.38 18.63 9.33
N THR A 273 2.02 19.31 10.43
CA THR A 273 1.86 18.67 11.74
C THR A 273 0.43 18.19 12.01
N LYS A 274 -0.49 18.36 11.03
CA LYS A 274 -1.87 17.90 11.11
C LYS A 274 -1.98 16.38 11.08
N ASN A 275 -3.12 15.87 11.54
CA ASN A 275 -3.52 14.48 11.37
C ASN A 275 -4.60 14.38 10.29
N TYR A 276 -4.62 13.29 9.53
CA TYR A 276 -5.66 13.00 8.55
C TYR A 276 -6.19 11.59 8.76
N VAL A 277 -7.52 11.46 8.67
CA VAL A 277 -8.25 10.18 8.76
C VAL A 277 -9.10 10.05 7.50
N GLY A 278 -8.94 8.93 6.80
CA GLY A 278 -9.67 8.58 5.58
C GLY A 278 -10.60 7.38 5.79
N ILE A 279 -11.85 7.50 5.35
CA ILE A 279 -12.86 6.46 5.44
C ILE A 279 -13.28 6.08 4.04
N VAL A 280 -13.13 4.80 3.70
CA VAL A 280 -13.49 4.29 2.38
C VAL A 280 -14.96 3.89 2.36
N MET A 281 -15.71 4.46 1.41
CA MET A 281 -17.08 4.02 1.09
C MET A 281 -17.02 2.99 -0.04
N VAL A 282 -17.65 1.84 0.17
CA VAL A 282 -17.66 0.72 -0.77
C VAL A 282 -19.05 0.37 -1.24
N SER A 283 -19.15 -0.25 -2.42
CA SER A 283 -20.40 -0.82 -2.94
C SER A 283 -20.84 -2.03 -2.12
N GLY A 284 -22.15 -2.20 -1.97
CA GLY A 284 -22.73 -3.36 -1.29
C GLY A 284 -22.34 -4.69 -1.96
N GLY A 285 -21.76 -5.59 -1.16
CA GLY A 285 -21.23 -6.88 -1.66
C GLY A 285 -19.70 -6.90 -1.85
N TYR A 286 -19.02 -5.74 -1.86
CA TYR A 286 -17.56 -5.70 -1.87
C TYR A 286 -16.96 -6.49 -0.67
N PRO A 287 -15.83 -7.23 -0.81
CA PRO A 287 -14.94 -7.33 -1.98
C PRO A 287 -15.33 -8.40 -3.00
N ASP A 288 -16.46 -9.09 -2.82
CA ASP A 288 -16.94 -10.13 -3.73
C ASP A 288 -17.71 -9.52 -4.92
N LYS A 289 -18.93 -10.01 -5.17
CA LYS A 289 -19.79 -9.47 -6.21
C LYS A 289 -20.58 -8.27 -5.70
N TYR A 290 -20.51 -7.17 -6.43
CA TYR A 290 -21.21 -5.93 -6.14
C TYR A 290 -21.88 -5.37 -7.40
N GLU A 291 -22.93 -4.59 -7.19
CA GLU A 291 -23.60 -3.83 -8.24
C GLU A 291 -23.04 -2.40 -8.29
N THR A 292 -23.11 -1.77 -9.46
CA THR A 292 -22.65 -0.40 -9.73
C THR A 292 -23.73 0.39 -10.47
N GLY A 293 -23.46 1.68 -10.74
CA GLY A 293 -24.40 2.55 -11.45
C GLY A 293 -25.35 3.32 -10.54
N PHE A 294 -25.18 3.26 -9.22
CA PHE A 294 -25.99 3.99 -8.26
C PHE A 294 -25.54 5.46 -8.17
N GLU A 295 -26.49 6.40 -8.30
CA GLU A 295 -26.23 7.85 -8.20
C GLU A 295 -25.67 8.21 -6.82
N ILE A 296 -24.59 9.00 -6.82
CA ILE A 296 -23.94 9.47 -5.61
C ILE A 296 -24.43 10.90 -5.33
N SER A 297 -24.99 11.11 -4.15
CA SER A 297 -25.48 12.41 -3.68
C SER A 297 -24.53 13.01 -2.65
N GLY A 298 -24.56 14.34 -2.49
CA GLY A 298 -23.84 15.08 -1.45
C GLY A 298 -22.38 15.40 -1.79
N LEU A 299 -21.92 15.16 -3.03
CA LEU A 299 -20.56 15.52 -3.46
C LEU A 299 -20.39 17.02 -3.68
N ASP A 300 -21.43 17.70 -4.19
CA ASP A 300 -21.42 19.11 -4.57
C ASP A 300 -21.71 20.07 -3.39
N GLU A 301 -22.02 19.53 -2.22
CA GLU A 301 -22.20 20.36 -1.03
C GLU A 301 -20.87 21.00 -0.64
N ASP A 302 -20.89 22.29 -0.29
CA ASP A 302 -19.75 23.00 0.26
C ASP A 302 -19.20 22.17 1.41
N GLY A 303 -17.97 21.67 1.24
CA GLY A 303 -17.35 20.74 2.18
C GLY A 303 -17.24 21.37 3.56
N LEU A 304 -17.34 20.56 4.60
CA LEU A 304 -16.95 20.98 5.94
C LEU A 304 -15.47 21.36 5.94
N GLU A 305 -15.11 22.35 6.74
CA GLU A 305 -13.72 22.82 6.88
C GLU A 305 -12.78 21.63 7.16
N ASP A 306 -11.60 21.64 6.55
CA ASP A 306 -10.59 20.57 6.63
C ASP A 306 -11.14 19.18 6.22
N THR A 307 -12.04 19.10 5.24
CA THR A 307 -12.48 17.82 4.68
C THR A 307 -12.23 17.74 3.18
N MET A 308 -11.99 16.53 2.68
CA MET A 308 -11.77 16.22 1.27
C MET A 308 -12.54 14.94 0.89
N VAL A 309 -12.92 14.84 -0.39
CA VAL A 309 -13.50 13.62 -0.95
C VAL A 309 -12.70 13.22 -2.18
N PHE A 310 -12.06 12.07 -2.09
CA PHE A 310 -11.34 11.48 -3.22
C PHE A 310 -12.23 10.46 -3.92
N GLN A 311 -12.42 10.64 -5.21
CA GLN A 311 -13.16 9.70 -6.05
C GLN A 311 -12.24 8.57 -6.51
N ALA A 312 -12.75 7.33 -6.49
CA ALA A 312 -12.07 6.13 -6.93
C ALA A 312 -12.93 5.40 -7.99
N GLY A 313 -13.73 4.42 -7.60
CA GLY A 313 -14.66 3.74 -8.49
C GLY A 313 -15.91 4.55 -8.78
N THR A 314 -15.77 5.66 -9.48
CA THR A 314 -16.86 6.55 -9.90
C THR A 314 -16.81 6.84 -11.40
N GLU A 315 -17.95 7.09 -12.02
CA GLU A 315 -18.08 7.57 -13.39
C GLU A 315 -19.28 8.51 -13.52
N PHE A 316 -19.42 9.19 -14.65
CA PHE A 316 -20.64 9.94 -14.93
C PHE A 316 -21.70 9.06 -15.56
N GLY A 317 -22.85 8.94 -14.89
CA GLY A 317 -24.02 8.24 -15.42
C GLY A 317 -24.70 8.96 -16.59
N ALA A 318 -25.71 8.33 -17.16
CA ALA A 318 -26.48 8.88 -18.29
C ALA A 318 -27.16 10.24 -17.97
N SER A 319 -27.43 10.52 -16.70
CA SER A 319 -27.98 11.81 -16.21
C SER A 319 -26.92 12.92 -16.11
N GLY A 320 -25.62 12.61 -16.33
CA GLY A 320 -24.51 13.53 -16.09
C GLY A 320 -24.12 13.67 -14.62
N LYS A 321 -24.72 12.90 -13.72
CA LYS A 321 -24.36 12.85 -12.31
C LYS A 321 -23.35 11.73 -12.02
N PRO A 322 -22.51 11.85 -10.98
CA PRO A 322 -21.60 10.80 -10.58
C PRO A 322 -22.37 9.58 -10.07
N VAL A 323 -21.91 8.39 -10.47
CA VAL A 323 -22.46 7.10 -10.06
C VAL A 323 -21.32 6.17 -9.60
N SER A 324 -21.65 5.17 -8.77
CA SER A 324 -20.70 4.12 -8.38
C SER A 324 -20.30 3.27 -9.59
N ALA A 325 -19.00 3.02 -9.77
CA ALA A 325 -18.44 2.25 -10.88
C ALA A 325 -17.40 1.21 -10.44
N GLY A 326 -17.22 1.03 -9.13
CA GLY A 326 -16.23 0.11 -8.57
C GLY A 326 -16.59 -0.40 -7.20
N GLY A 327 -15.75 -1.28 -6.65
CA GLY A 327 -15.92 -1.82 -5.31
C GLY A 327 -15.64 -0.76 -4.24
N ARG A 328 -14.46 -0.13 -4.25
CA ARG A 328 -14.15 1.07 -3.46
C ARG A 328 -14.55 2.28 -4.29
N VAL A 329 -15.47 3.08 -3.79
CA VAL A 329 -16.13 4.15 -4.55
C VAL A 329 -15.54 5.50 -4.23
N LEU A 330 -15.42 5.84 -2.96
CA LEU A 330 -14.93 7.14 -2.46
C LEU A 330 -14.05 6.93 -1.23
N THR A 331 -13.13 7.87 -0.99
CA THR A 331 -12.48 8.04 0.30
C THR A 331 -12.80 9.43 0.84
N VAL A 332 -13.47 9.48 1.99
CA VAL A 332 -13.81 10.72 2.69
C VAL A 332 -12.75 10.97 3.75
N VAL A 333 -12.09 12.13 3.67
CA VAL A 333 -10.94 12.47 4.52
C VAL A 333 -11.28 13.68 5.37
N GLY A 334 -10.95 13.61 6.65
CA GLY A 334 -10.94 14.74 7.57
C GLY A 334 -9.55 15.04 8.07
N GLY A 335 -9.22 16.32 8.19
CA GLY A 335 -7.99 16.82 8.78
C GLY A 335 -8.23 17.46 10.14
N GLY A 336 -7.22 17.44 11.03
CA GLY A 336 -7.34 18.04 12.36
C GLY A 336 -6.01 18.11 13.11
N ASP A 337 -6.02 18.81 14.26
CA ASP A 337 -4.84 18.93 15.14
C ASP A 337 -4.63 17.65 15.97
N SER A 338 -5.61 16.76 15.99
CA SER A 338 -5.52 15.42 16.59
C SER A 338 -6.21 14.39 15.71
N ILE A 339 -5.90 13.11 15.93
CA ILE A 339 -6.56 11.99 15.24
C ILE A 339 -8.06 12.00 15.51
N GLU A 340 -8.51 12.32 16.75
CA GLU A 340 -9.92 12.41 17.11
C GLU A 340 -10.63 13.48 16.30
N SER A 341 -10.10 14.70 16.24
CA SER A 341 -10.72 15.80 15.49
C SER A 341 -10.74 15.53 13.99
N ALA A 342 -9.70 14.94 13.44
CA ALA A 342 -9.66 14.50 12.04
C ALA A 342 -10.73 13.43 11.76
N ARG A 343 -10.86 12.44 12.65
CA ARG A 343 -11.87 11.39 12.59
C ARG A 343 -13.29 11.94 12.63
N GLU A 344 -13.58 12.81 13.59
CA GLU A 344 -14.91 13.44 13.73
C GLU A 344 -15.32 14.18 12.46
N ARG A 345 -14.40 14.97 11.86
CA ARG A 345 -14.66 15.68 10.60
C ARG A 345 -14.89 14.74 9.43
N ALA A 346 -14.09 13.67 9.32
CA ALA A 346 -14.26 12.68 8.25
C ALA A 346 -15.66 12.03 8.32
N TYR A 347 -16.10 11.58 9.51
CA TYR A 347 -17.44 10.99 9.69
C TYR A 347 -18.56 12.01 9.51
N ALA A 348 -18.41 13.24 10.01
CA ALA A 348 -19.39 14.30 9.78
C ALA A 348 -19.58 14.58 8.28
N ARG A 349 -18.49 14.66 7.49
CA ARG A 349 -18.58 14.84 6.02
C ARG A 349 -19.21 13.64 5.35
N LEU A 350 -18.90 12.43 5.80
CA LEU A 350 -19.42 11.18 5.24
C LEU A 350 -20.95 11.07 5.38
N GLU A 351 -21.55 11.59 6.46
CA GLU A 351 -23.01 11.59 6.67
C GLU A 351 -23.79 12.35 5.59
N HIS A 352 -23.14 13.28 4.89
CA HIS A 352 -23.76 14.03 3.79
C HIS A 352 -23.68 13.29 2.45
N ILE A 353 -22.90 12.21 2.33
CA ILE A 353 -22.69 11.47 1.10
C ILE A 353 -23.47 10.16 1.13
N SER A 354 -24.22 9.87 0.08
CA SER A 354 -24.99 8.64 0.01
C SER A 354 -25.11 8.10 -1.41
N PHE A 355 -25.16 6.79 -1.51
CA PHE A 355 -25.57 6.01 -2.69
C PHE A 355 -26.16 4.69 -2.24
N GLU A 356 -26.98 4.05 -3.07
CA GLU A 356 -27.64 2.80 -2.73
C GLU A 356 -26.62 1.68 -2.46
N GLY A 357 -26.80 0.96 -1.36
CA GLY A 357 -25.90 -0.13 -0.94
C GLY A 357 -24.57 0.31 -0.38
N ALA A 358 -24.32 1.60 -0.17
CA ALA A 358 -23.07 2.09 0.41
C ALA A 358 -22.77 1.46 1.77
N LYS A 359 -21.51 1.05 1.96
CA LYS A 359 -20.99 0.54 3.24
C LYS A 359 -19.65 1.19 3.57
N TRP A 360 -19.36 1.29 4.86
CA TRP A 360 -18.09 1.77 5.40
C TRP A 360 -17.90 1.26 6.84
N ARG A 361 -16.68 1.29 7.34
CA ARG A 361 -16.39 1.01 8.74
C ARG A 361 -16.65 2.24 9.62
N ARG A 362 -17.08 2.01 10.86
CA ARG A 362 -17.36 3.06 11.86
C ARG A 362 -16.25 3.21 12.90
N ASP A 363 -15.28 2.33 12.87
CA ASP A 363 -14.23 2.20 13.88
C ASP A 363 -12.83 2.63 13.38
N ILE A 364 -12.74 3.25 12.19
CA ILE A 364 -11.47 3.75 11.65
C ILE A 364 -10.86 4.74 12.62
N SER A 365 -9.59 4.53 12.99
CA SER A 365 -8.80 5.32 13.95
C SER A 365 -9.46 5.53 15.33
N SER A 366 -10.39 4.64 15.76
CA SER A 366 -10.91 4.69 17.13
C SER A 366 -9.81 4.36 18.14
N ALA A 367 -9.87 4.95 19.34
CA ALA A 367 -8.89 4.71 20.41
C ALA A 367 -8.71 3.22 20.75
N ALA A 368 -9.79 2.42 20.66
CA ALA A 368 -9.74 0.97 20.84
C ALA A 368 -8.93 0.25 19.75
N ASN A 369 -8.81 0.84 18.58
CA ASN A 369 -8.16 0.24 17.40
C ASN A 369 -6.77 0.84 17.08
N GLN A 370 -6.37 1.95 17.69
CA GLN A 370 -5.05 2.55 17.45
C GLN A 370 -3.90 1.67 17.93
N GLY A 371 -4.12 0.80 18.94
CA GLY A 371 -3.14 -0.20 19.38
C GLY A 371 -3.44 -1.63 18.91
N ALA A 372 -4.67 -1.89 18.45
CA ALA A 372 -5.15 -3.22 18.03
C ALA A 372 -5.41 -3.31 16.53
N ALA A 373 -5.18 -2.24 15.79
CA ALA A 373 -5.42 -2.19 14.34
C ALA A 373 -4.76 -3.36 13.59
N GLN A 374 -4.00 -4.21 14.29
CA GLN A 374 -2.96 -4.89 13.57
C GLN A 374 -2.41 -6.15 14.19
N ALA A 375 -3.11 -6.74 15.09
CA ALA A 375 -2.96 -8.18 15.26
C ALA A 375 -3.85 -8.83 14.17
N THR A 376 -3.42 -8.77 12.92
CA THR A 376 -4.04 -9.57 11.87
C THR A 376 -3.70 -11.02 12.13
N GLY A 377 -4.55 -11.70 12.91
CA GLY A 377 -4.63 -13.14 12.95
C GLY A 377 -5.36 -13.67 11.73
#